data_8b150ff3a84149cbcd30c794cf50aca4
#
_entry.id   8b150ff3a84149cbcd30c794cf50aca4
#
_cell.length_a   1.000
_cell.length_b   1.000
_cell.length_c   1.000
_cell.angle_alpha   90.00
_cell.angle_beta   90.00
_cell.angle_gamma   90.00
#
_symmetry.space_group_name_H-M   'P 1'
#
loop_
_entity.id
_entity.type
_entity.pdbx_description
1 polymer ?
#
loop_
_entity_poly.entity_id
_entity_poly.type
_entity_poly.pdbx_seq_one_letter_code
_entity_poly.pdbx_strand_id
1 'polypeptide(L)'
;EPQEIRHALYQGKATIYLKELAENEIFTTATDGDVLTERMLDREMVLRYLALRCLGEGAYKNNTLNEYLCETMDFLNSQEEPFFRDNKELFFKALECCYHIFGRLAFRRISYSRPTEKKPFNSALFEGWTNAVAELSEQERLILEERKEILIQKFIAEIEKRSTFNNDISSGKYRSFVRRNEAI
;
A
#
# COMPACT_ATOMS: atom_id res chain seq x y z
N GLU A 1 10.65 1.06 -17.37
CA GLU A 1 10.13 0.27 -16.26
C GLU A 1 8.71 -0.25 -16.52
N PRO A 2 8.25 -1.32 -15.86
CA PRO A 2 6.93 -1.89 -16.11
C PRO A 2 5.78 -0.88 -15.99
N GLN A 3 5.85 0.07 -15.05
CA GLN A 3 4.78 1.06 -14.88
C GLN A 3 4.74 2.10 -16.01
N GLU A 4 5.86 2.48 -16.58
CA GLU A 4 5.91 3.37 -17.75
C GLU A 4 5.26 2.70 -18.97
N ILE A 5 5.49 1.40 -19.14
CA ILE A 5 4.86 0.62 -20.20
C ILE A 5 3.35 0.53 -19.98
N ARG A 6 2.90 0.21 -18.75
CA ARG A 6 1.47 0.19 -18.40
C ARG A 6 0.82 1.56 -18.64
N HIS A 7 1.49 2.64 -18.22
CA HIS A 7 0.99 4.00 -18.46
C HIS A 7 0.79 4.29 -19.96
N ALA A 8 1.69 3.83 -20.81
CA ALA A 8 1.59 4.04 -22.25
C ALA A 8 0.49 3.19 -22.90
N LEU A 9 0.31 1.93 -22.46
CA LEU A 9 -0.64 0.99 -23.04
C LEU A 9 -2.09 1.19 -22.55
N TYR A 10 -2.28 1.60 -21.29
CA TYR A 10 -3.60 1.71 -20.63
C TYR A 10 -3.97 3.17 -20.37
N GLN A 11 -3.83 4.04 -21.36
CA GLN A 11 -4.20 5.44 -21.21
C GLN A 11 -5.70 5.61 -20.99
N GLY A 12 -6.06 6.57 -20.14
CA GLY A 12 -7.45 6.86 -19.81
C GLY A 12 -7.66 7.37 -18.39
N LYS A 13 -8.83 7.09 -17.83
CA LYS A 13 -9.22 7.48 -16.47
C LYS A 13 -8.21 6.94 -15.43
N ALA A 14 -7.75 5.69 -15.61
CA ALA A 14 -6.78 5.06 -14.72
C ALA A 14 -5.48 5.86 -14.58
N THR A 15 -4.87 6.27 -15.68
CA THR A 15 -3.60 7.01 -15.65
C THR A 15 -3.72 8.38 -15.02
N ILE A 16 -4.84 9.06 -15.25
CA ILE A 16 -5.16 10.36 -14.64
C ILE A 16 -5.34 10.19 -13.13
N TYR A 17 -6.11 9.19 -12.73
CA TYR A 17 -6.40 8.91 -11.32
C TYR A 17 -5.16 8.51 -10.52
N LEU A 18 -4.34 7.61 -11.07
CA LEU A 18 -3.07 7.24 -10.43
C LEU A 18 -2.14 8.44 -10.23
N LYS A 19 -2.08 9.32 -11.23
CA LYS A 19 -1.31 10.57 -11.13
C LYS A 19 -1.83 11.46 -10.02
N GLU A 20 -3.13 11.70 -9.98
CA GLU A 20 -3.79 12.52 -8.96
C GLU A 20 -3.49 12.03 -7.54
N LEU A 21 -3.60 10.72 -7.30
CA LEU A 21 -3.34 10.13 -5.99
C LEU A 21 -1.87 10.19 -5.59
N ALA A 22 -0.97 9.92 -6.54
CA ALA A 22 0.47 9.88 -6.28
C ALA A 22 1.09 11.28 -6.08
N GLU A 23 0.58 12.31 -6.75
CA GLU A 23 1.05 13.68 -6.62
C GLU A 23 0.43 14.45 -5.43
N ASN A 24 -0.45 13.81 -4.66
CA ASN A 24 -1.08 14.43 -3.49
C ASN A 24 -0.10 14.51 -2.30
N GLU A 25 -0.18 15.62 -1.55
CA GLU A 25 0.68 15.87 -0.38
C GLU A 25 0.52 14.80 0.71
N ILE A 26 -0.69 14.23 0.88
CA ILE A 26 -0.93 13.15 1.84
C ILE A 26 -0.08 11.92 1.51
N PHE A 27 -0.02 11.53 0.23
CA PHE A 27 0.82 10.41 -0.21
C PHE A 27 2.30 10.69 0.04
N THR A 28 2.78 11.87 -0.35
CA THR A 28 4.18 12.28 -0.17
C THR A 28 4.55 12.32 1.32
N THR A 29 3.68 12.86 2.17
CA THR A 29 3.88 12.94 3.61
C THR A 29 3.92 11.55 4.24
N ALA A 30 2.95 10.68 3.94
CA ALA A 30 2.86 9.34 4.51
C ALA A 30 4.03 8.44 4.09
N THR A 31 4.60 8.64 2.90
CA THR A 31 5.76 7.90 2.41
C THR A 31 7.10 8.55 2.78
N ASP A 32 7.08 9.72 3.44
CA ASP A 32 8.26 10.54 3.79
C ASP A 32 9.11 10.88 2.55
N GLY A 33 8.47 11.06 1.39
CA GLY A 33 9.10 11.39 0.11
C GLY A 33 9.99 10.30 -0.49
N ASP A 34 10.01 9.08 0.06
CA ASP A 34 10.92 8.02 -0.38
C ASP A 34 10.43 7.25 -1.63
N VAL A 35 9.19 7.45 -2.03
CA VAL A 35 8.68 6.83 -3.26
C VAL A 35 8.92 7.79 -4.41
N LEU A 36 9.92 7.44 -5.23
CA LEU A 36 10.38 8.31 -6.31
C LEU A 36 9.34 8.41 -7.43
N THR A 37 9.17 9.61 -7.98
CA THR A 37 8.37 9.86 -9.19
C THR A 37 9.07 9.36 -10.44
N GLU A 38 10.39 9.17 -10.35
CA GLU A 38 11.19 8.58 -11.43
C GLU A 38 10.64 7.22 -11.82
N ARG A 39 10.47 7.00 -13.13
CA ARG A 39 9.93 5.76 -13.69
C ARG A 39 8.53 5.39 -13.17
N MET A 40 7.78 6.38 -12.68
CA MET A 40 6.40 6.24 -12.18
C MET A 40 6.25 5.21 -11.04
N LEU A 41 7.25 5.06 -10.17
CA LEU A 41 7.20 4.15 -9.03
C LEU A 41 6.12 4.55 -8.02
N ASP A 42 5.90 5.85 -7.84
CA ASP A 42 4.82 6.42 -7.05
C ASP A 42 3.44 5.93 -7.53
N ARG A 43 3.20 5.97 -8.83
CA ARG A 43 1.96 5.48 -9.46
C ARG A 43 1.82 3.96 -9.37
N GLU A 44 2.94 3.22 -9.43
CA GLU A 44 2.91 1.77 -9.20
C GLU A 44 2.49 1.44 -7.77
N MET A 45 2.94 2.19 -6.77
CA MET A 45 2.51 1.96 -5.38
C MET A 45 1.01 2.19 -5.21
N VAL A 46 0.48 3.27 -5.76
CA VAL A 46 -0.98 3.51 -5.77
C VAL A 46 -1.72 2.39 -6.51
N LEU A 47 -1.23 1.95 -7.65
CA LEU A 47 -1.85 0.88 -8.43
C LEU A 47 -1.87 -0.45 -7.66
N ARG A 48 -0.83 -0.78 -6.90
CA ARG A 48 -0.78 -1.98 -6.04
C ARG A 48 -1.84 -1.95 -4.94
N TYR A 49 -2.04 -0.80 -4.29
CA TYR A 49 -3.14 -0.61 -3.35
C TYR A 49 -4.49 -0.87 -4.02
N LEU A 50 -4.75 -0.23 -5.17
CA LEU A 50 -6.01 -0.36 -5.90
C LEU A 50 -6.24 -1.78 -6.42
N ALA A 51 -5.19 -2.49 -6.81
CA ALA A 51 -5.29 -3.87 -7.31
C ALA A 51 -5.88 -4.80 -6.24
N LEU A 52 -5.36 -4.75 -5.02
CA LEU A 52 -5.90 -5.54 -3.91
C LEU A 52 -7.32 -5.09 -3.55
N ARG A 53 -7.55 -3.78 -3.49
CA ARG A 53 -8.84 -3.19 -3.15
C ARG A 53 -9.95 -3.52 -4.15
N CYS A 54 -9.65 -3.49 -5.45
CA CYS A 54 -10.65 -3.60 -6.53
C CYS A 54 -10.85 -5.03 -7.02
N LEU A 55 -9.79 -5.80 -7.17
CA LEU A 55 -9.84 -7.15 -7.73
C LEU A 55 -9.70 -8.24 -6.67
N GLY A 56 -9.16 -7.89 -5.49
CA GLY A 56 -8.92 -8.84 -4.41
C GLY A 56 -7.78 -9.82 -4.70
N GLU A 57 -7.48 -10.65 -3.71
CA GLU A 57 -6.39 -11.63 -3.77
C GLU A 57 -6.63 -12.72 -4.82
N GLY A 58 -7.90 -13.07 -5.04
CA GLY A 58 -8.27 -14.14 -5.98
C GLY A 58 -7.80 -13.89 -7.40
N ALA A 59 -7.82 -12.64 -7.86
CA ALA A 59 -7.36 -12.26 -9.19
C ALA A 59 -5.83 -12.42 -9.35
N TYR A 60 -5.07 -12.30 -8.27
CA TYR A 60 -3.62 -12.49 -8.32
C TYR A 60 -3.20 -13.96 -8.35
N LYS A 61 -4.06 -14.90 -7.95
CA LYS A 61 -3.71 -16.31 -7.73
C LYS A 61 -3.04 -17.00 -8.92
N ASN A 62 -3.49 -16.71 -10.13
CA ASN A 62 -3.03 -17.36 -11.36
C ASN A 62 -2.23 -16.41 -12.27
N ASN A 63 -1.98 -15.19 -11.82
CA ASN A 63 -1.34 -14.13 -12.57
C ASN A 63 0.05 -13.82 -12.02
N THR A 64 0.90 -13.28 -12.87
CA THR A 64 2.08 -12.53 -12.41
C THR A 64 1.62 -11.20 -11.82
N LEU A 65 2.47 -10.55 -11.02
CA LEU A 65 2.18 -9.22 -10.53
C LEU A 65 1.90 -8.24 -11.69
N ASN A 66 2.63 -8.37 -12.80
CA ASN A 66 2.43 -7.49 -13.95
C ASN A 66 1.04 -7.67 -14.58
N GLU A 67 0.59 -8.90 -14.79
CA GLU A 67 -0.75 -9.21 -15.34
C GLU A 67 -1.84 -8.68 -14.39
N TYR A 68 -1.71 -8.92 -13.09
CA TYR A 68 -2.64 -8.42 -12.09
C TYR A 68 -2.77 -6.88 -12.11
N LEU A 69 -1.65 -6.17 -12.25
CA LEU A 69 -1.66 -4.70 -12.35
C LEU A 69 -2.23 -4.22 -13.70
N CYS A 70 -2.01 -4.95 -14.80
CA CYS A 70 -2.63 -4.64 -16.10
C CYS A 70 -4.15 -4.81 -16.06
N GLU A 71 -4.66 -5.90 -15.48
CA GLU A 71 -6.10 -6.11 -15.27
C GLU A 71 -6.71 -5.00 -14.41
N THR A 72 -5.97 -4.52 -13.42
CA THR A 72 -6.42 -3.39 -12.59
C THR A 72 -6.54 -2.10 -13.40
N MET A 73 -5.62 -1.84 -14.33
CA MET A 73 -5.72 -0.67 -15.22
C MET A 73 -6.97 -0.73 -16.12
N ASP A 74 -7.27 -1.91 -16.70
CA ASP A 74 -8.48 -2.12 -17.49
C ASP A 74 -9.75 -1.92 -16.65
N PHE A 75 -9.77 -2.51 -15.45
CA PHE A 75 -10.86 -2.32 -14.50
C PHE A 75 -11.08 -0.84 -14.17
N LEU A 76 -10.04 -0.11 -13.82
CA LEU A 76 -10.14 1.32 -13.50
C LEU A 76 -10.64 2.14 -14.69
N ASN A 77 -10.18 1.86 -15.91
CA ASN A 77 -10.64 2.56 -17.11
C ASN A 77 -12.13 2.37 -17.37
N SER A 78 -12.75 1.29 -16.88
CA SER A 78 -14.17 1.01 -17.00
C SER A 78 -15.05 1.67 -15.93
N GLN A 79 -14.44 2.27 -14.87
CA GLN A 79 -15.19 2.83 -13.75
C GLN A 79 -15.72 4.23 -14.02
N GLU A 80 -16.72 4.63 -13.21
CA GLU A 80 -17.35 5.95 -13.23
C GLU A 80 -16.91 6.83 -12.05
N GLU A 81 -17.18 8.14 -12.13
CA GLU A 81 -16.72 9.15 -11.17
C GLU A 81 -17.01 8.83 -9.68
N PRO A 82 -18.17 8.30 -9.28
CA PRO A 82 -18.40 7.97 -7.88
C PRO A 82 -17.39 6.97 -7.30
N PHE A 83 -16.97 5.97 -8.11
CA PHE A 83 -15.97 4.99 -7.70
C PHE A 83 -14.62 5.65 -7.37
N PHE A 84 -14.16 6.58 -8.22
CA PHE A 84 -12.89 7.28 -8.01
C PHE A 84 -12.91 8.14 -6.76
N ARG A 85 -13.99 8.90 -6.55
CA ARG A 85 -14.16 9.75 -5.37
C ARG A 85 -14.12 8.92 -4.08
N ASP A 86 -14.89 7.83 -4.01
CA ASP A 86 -15.04 7.03 -2.79
C ASP A 86 -13.73 6.30 -2.46
N ASN A 87 -13.03 5.75 -3.46
CA ASN A 87 -11.73 5.11 -3.25
C ASN A 87 -10.60 6.11 -2.92
N LYS A 88 -10.65 7.32 -3.46
CA LYS A 88 -9.72 8.40 -3.12
C LYS A 88 -9.81 8.78 -1.64
N GLU A 89 -11.03 8.95 -1.13
CA GLU A 89 -11.27 9.28 0.27
C GLU A 89 -10.73 8.17 1.20
N LEU A 90 -11.04 6.92 0.90
CA LEU A 90 -10.55 5.77 1.67
C LEU A 90 -9.01 5.67 1.65
N PHE A 91 -8.40 5.87 0.49
CA PHE A 91 -6.96 5.83 0.34
C PHE A 91 -6.25 6.87 1.20
N PHE A 92 -6.71 8.13 1.16
CA PHE A 92 -6.09 9.20 1.92
C PHE A 92 -6.31 9.02 3.43
N LYS A 93 -7.50 8.63 3.87
CA LYS A 93 -7.75 8.30 5.29
C LYS A 93 -6.85 7.18 5.79
N ALA A 94 -6.61 6.16 4.96
CA ALA A 94 -5.69 5.08 5.32
C ALA A 94 -4.24 5.56 5.43
N LEU A 95 -3.78 6.40 4.52
CA LEU A 95 -2.44 6.97 4.56
C LEU A 95 -2.23 7.87 5.79
N GLU A 96 -3.19 8.74 6.09
CA GLU A 96 -3.16 9.62 7.26
C GLU A 96 -3.09 8.81 8.55
N CYS A 97 -3.95 7.79 8.71
CA CYS A 97 -3.93 6.91 9.86
C CYS A 97 -2.58 6.17 9.99
N CYS A 98 -2.04 5.61 8.90
CA CYS A 98 -0.71 5.00 8.91
C CYS A 98 0.38 5.99 9.33
N TYR A 99 0.30 7.24 8.87
CA TYR A 99 1.24 8.28 9.29
C TYR A 99 1.08 8.69 10.76
N HIS A 100 -0.14 8.79 11.27
CA HIS A 100 -0.40 9.08 12.69
C HIS A 100 0.13 7.99 13.63
N ILE A 101 0.12 6.73 13.16
CA ILE A 101 0.64 5.58 13.93
C ILE A 101 2.16 5.54 13.87
N PHE A 102 2.74 5.53 12.68
CA PHE A 102 4.16 5.20 12.47
C PHE A 102 5.05 6.43 12.19
N GLY A 103 4.44 7.60 11.91
CA GLY A 103 5.16 8.80 11.49
C GLY A 103 6.01 8.53 10.25
N ARG A 104 7.22 9.09 10.22
CA ARG A 104 8.19 8.88 9.14
C ARG A 104 8.68 7.44 8.97
N LEU A 105 8.32 6.53 9.88
CA LEU A 105 8.63 5.11 9.81
C LEU A 105 7.51 4.29 9.16
N ALA A 106 6.44 4.92 8.70
CA ALA A 106 5.38 4.26 7.98
C ALA A 106 5.92 3.44 6.80
N PHE A 107 5.37 2.26 6.60
CA PHE A 107 5.73 1.35 5.52
C PHE A 107 7.20 0.88 5.52
N ARG A 108 7.82 0.85 6.70
CA ARG A 108 9.21 0.41 6.89
C ARG A 108 9.32 -0.65 7.97
N ARG A 109 10.37 -1.44 7.89
CA ARG A 109 10.72 -2.34 8.99
C ARG A 109 11.23 -1.53 10.17
N ILE A 110 10.72 -1.83 11.36
CA ILE A 110 11.14 -1.21 12.61
C ILE A 110 11.80 -2.29 13.48
N SER A 111 12.83 -1.97 14.25
CA SER A 111 13.48 -2.91 15.16
C SER A 111 13.61 -2.36 16.57
N TYR A 112 13.64 -3.24 17.58
CA TYR A 112 13.83 -2.83 18.99
C TYR A 112 15.21 -2.20 19.23
N SER A 113 16.24 -2.70 18.55
CA SER A 113 17.61 -2.18 18.73
C SER A 113 17.78 -0.76 18.19
N ARG A 114 16.98 -0.35 17.21
CA ARG A 114 17.03 0.95 16.56
C ARG A 114 15.64 1.43 16.18
N PRO A 115 14.78 1.78 17.16
CA PRO A 115 13.37 2.05 16.92
C PRO A 115 13.10 3.32 16.12
N THR A 116 14.07 4.22 16.01
CA THR A 116 13.97 5.48 15.25
C THR A 116 14.73 5.47 13.92
N GLU A 117 15.43 4.35 13.62
CA GLU A 117 16.20 4.25 12.37
C GLU A 117 15.27 4.13 11.17
N LYS A 118 15.41 5.07 10.23
CA LYS A 118 14.66 5.05 8.98
C LYS A 118 15.24 3.97 8.05
N LYS A 119 14.57 2.83 7.98
CA LYS A 119 14.87 1.76 7.00
C LYS A 119 14.28 2.09 5.63
N PRO A 120 14.74 1.45 4.55
CA PRO A 120 14.17 1.63 3.22
C PRO A 120 12.66 1.39 3.19
N PHE A 121 11.97 2.14 2.35
CA PHE A 121 10.54 1.94 2.07
C PHE A 121 10.29 0.50 1.58
N ASN A 122 9.19 -0.09 2.02
CA ASN A 122 8.81 -1.46 1.68
C ASN A 122 7.42 -1.47 1.03
N SER A 123 7.36 -1.77 -0.25
CA SER A 123 6.12 -1.79 -1.03
C SER A 123 5.08 -2.80 -0.52
N ALA A 124 5.54 -3.93 0.05
CA ALA A 124 4.65 -4.93 0.59
C ALA A 124 3.98 -4.47 1.90
N LEU A 125 4.71 -3.73 2.75
CA LEU A 125 4.14 -3.09 3.94
C LEU A 125 3.20 -1.95 3.56
N PHE A 126 3.55 -1.16 2.54
CA PHE A 126 2.64 -0.13 2.03
C PHE A 126 1.32 -0.73 1.58
N GLU A 127 1.37 -1.74 0.72
CA GLU A 127 0.20 -2.43 0.19
C GLU A 127 -0.66 -3.05 1.29
N GLY A 128 -0.04 -3.78 2.23
CA GLY A 128 -0.76 -4.44 3.33
C GLY A 128 -1.38 -3.43 4.30
N TRP A 129 -0.60 -2.49 4.85
CA TRP A 129 -1.10 -1.52 5.82
C TRP A 129 -2.17 -0.60 5.25
N THR A 130 -1.99 -0.06 4.03
CA THR A 130 -3.00 0.84 3.44
C THR A 130 -4.32 0.12 3.18
N ASN A 131 -4.28 -1.14 2.71
CA ASN A 131 -5.51 -1.90 2.50
C ASN A 131 -6.18 -2.29 3.82
N ALA A 132 -5.43 -2.80 4.81
CA ALA A 132 -5.98 -3.17 6.11
C ALA A 132 -6.65 -1.97 6.80
N VAL A 133 -5.99 -0.81 6.81
CA VAL A 133 -6.53 0.41 7.42
C VAL A 133 -7.71 1.00 6.64
N ALA A 134 -7.73 0.84 5.31
CA ALA A 134 -8.86 1.28 4.47
C ALA A 134 -10.16 0.50 4.74
N GLU A 135 -10.06 -0.75 5.23
CA GLU A 135 -11.23 -1.56 5.63
C GLU A 135 -11.86 -1.11 6.95
N LEU A 136 -11.10 -0.39 7.80
CA LEU A 136 -11.57 0.03 9.11
C LEU A 136 -12.56 1.20 9.03
N SER A 137 -13.57 1.19 9.90
CA SER A 137 -14.41 2.34 10.16
C SER A 137 -13.59 3.49 10.77
N GLU A 138 -14.15 4.69 10.73
CA GLU A 138 -13.51 5.87 11.35
C GLU A 138 -13.21 5.65 12.85
N GLN A 139 -14.15 5.02 13.56
CA GLN A 139 -14.00 4.75 14.98
C GLN A 139 -12.88 3.72 15.26
N GLU A 140 -12.76 2.69 14.43
CA GLU A 140 -11.68 1.71 14.54
C GLU A 140 -10.31 2.33 14.26
N ARG A 141 -10.20 3.22 13.26
CA ARG A 141 -8.97 3.97 13.00
C ARG A 141 -8.55 4.83 14.19
N LEU A 142 -9.49 5.55 14.81
CA LEU A 142 -9.20 6.34 16.02
C LEU A 142 -8.68 5.46 17.18
N ILE A 143 -9.33 4.32 17.43
CA ILE A 143 -8.87 3.35 18.44
C ILE A 143 -7.46 2.83 18.12
N LEU A 144 -7.18 2.59 16.85
CA LEU A 144 -5.87 2.11 16.41
C LEU A 144 -4.78 3.16 16.65
N GLU A 145 -5.07 4.43 16.36
CA GLU A 145 -4.18 5.57 16.61
C GLU A 145 -3.94 5.79 18.10
N GLU A 146 -4.98 5.70 18.93
CA GLU A 146 -4.85 5.78 20.39
C GLU A 146 -3.97 4.67 20.96
N ARG A 147 -3.99 3.48 20.35
CA ARG A 147 -3.22 2.31 20.79
C ARG A 147 -1.94 2.08 19.98
N LYS A 148 -1.47 3.09 19.26
CA LYS A 148 -0.33 2.97 18.34
C LYS A 148 0.93 2.37 18.96
N GLU A 149 1.21 2.67 20.22
CA GLU A 149 2.41 2.15 20.90
C GLU A 149 2.35 0.62 21.04
N ILE A 150 1.19 0.08 21.41
CA ILE A 150 0.97 -1.37 21.49
C ILE A 150 1.09 -2.01 20.11
N LEU A 151 0.50 -1.38 19.10
CA LEU A 151 0.57 -1.85 17.72
C LEU A 151 2.02 -1.90 17.21
N ILE A 152 2.78 -0.83 17.41
CA ILE A 152 4.19 -0.75 17.00
C ILE A 152 5.02 -1.84 17.69
N GLN A 153 4.82 -2.07 18.99
CA GLN A 153 5.51 -3.13 19.72
C GLN A 153 5.19 -4.52 19.15
N LYS A 154 3.93 -4.81 18.87
CA LYS A 154 3.52 -6.08 18.25
C LYS A 154 4.13 -6.23 16.84
N PHE A 155 4.08 -5.18 16.04
CA PHE A 155 4.65 -5.18 14.70
C PHE A 155 6.17 -5.45 14.71
N ILE A 156 6.92 -4.79 15.60
CA ILE A 156 8.35 -5.05 15.76
C ILE A 156 8.58 -6.50 16.20
N ALA A 157 7.81 -7.02 17.15
CA ALA A 157 7.94 -8.39 17.61
C ALA A 157 7.75 -9.39 16.46
N GLU A 158 6.79 -9.16 15.58
CA GLU A 158 6.57 -10.03 14.41
C GLU A 158 7.73 -9.97 13.40
N ILE A 159 8.29 -8.79 13.15
CA ILE A 159 9.46 -8.64 12.27
C ILE A 159 10.70 -9.35 12.86
N GLU A 160 10.95 -9.19 14.16
CA GLU A 160 12.19 -9.69 14.81
C GLU A 160 12.16 -11.19 15.12
N LYS A 161 10.99 -11.80 15.28
CA LYS A 161 10.85 -13.25 15.48
C LYS A 161 11.43 -14.10 14.34
N ARG A 162 11.98 -13.50 13.27
CA ARG A 162 12.38 -14.19 12.03
C ARG A 162 11.25 -15.08 11.48
N SER A 163 10.02 -14.64 11.71
CA SER A 163 8.80 -15.32 11.30
C SER A 163 8.72 -15.41 9.77
N THR A 164 7.79 -16.22 9.29
CA THR A 164 7.38 -16.23 7.88
C THR A 164 7.01 -14.86 7.38
N PHE A 165 6.41 -14.00 8.24
CA PHE A 165 6.05 -12.62 7.93
C PHE A 165 7.23 -11.78 7.39
N ASN A 166 8.40 -11.85 8.03
CA ASN A 166 9.58 -11.11 7.55
C ASN A 166 10.03 -11.56 6.14
N ASN A 167 9.84 -12.84 5.81
CA ASN A 167 10.10 -13.34 4.46
C ASN A 167 9.00 -12.91 3.48
N ASP A 168 7.74 -12.86 3.93
CA ASP A 168 6.61 -12.51 3.11
C ASP A 168 6.59 -11.03 2.68
N ILE A 169 7.07 -10.11 3.54
CA ILE A 169 7.27 -8.71 3.18
C ILE A 169 8.49 -8.45 2.30
N SER A 170 9.27 -9.49 2.00
CA SER A 170 10.42 -9.45 1.08
C SER A 170 10.14 -10.13 -0.26
N SER A 171 8.96 -10.73 -0.43
CA SER A 171 8.64 -11.59 -1.57
C SER A 171 7.44 -11.06 -2.35
N GLY A 172 7.56 -11.05 -3.68
CA GLY A 172 6.45 -10.75 -4.60
C GLY A 172 5.62 -11.98 -5.01
N LYS A 173 5.83 -13.16 -4.38
CA LYS A 173 5.08 -14.36 -4.71
C LYS A 173 3.66 -14.31 -4.14
N TYR A 174 2.67 -14.86 -4.86
CA TYR A 174 1.27 -14.90 -4.43
C TYR A 174 1.07 -15.44 -3.00
N ARG A 175 1.71 -16.56 -2.64
CA ARG A 175 1.60 -17.12 -1.28
C ARG A 175 2.08 -16.17 -0.19
N SER A 176 3.13 -15.41 -0.46
CA SER A 176 3.65 -14.41 0.47
C SER A 176 2.73 -13.19 0.55
N PHE A 177 2.14 -12.81 -0.57
CA PHE A 177 1.14 -11.75 -0.66
C PHE A 177 -0.08 -12.06 0.23
N VAL A 178 -0.67 -13.24 0.12
CA VAL A 178 -1.81 -13.66 0.95
C VAL A 178 -1.44 -13.65 2.44
N ARG A 179 -0.38 -14.39 2.83
CA ARG A 179 0.00 -14.51 4.25
C ARG A 179 0.31 -13.18 4.94
N ARG A 180 0.94 -12.22 4.24
CA ARG A 180 1.22 -10.91 4.84
C ARG A 180 -0.05 -10.08 5.04
N ASN A 181 -1.02 -10.18 4.11
CA ASN A 181 -2.30 -9.47 4.23
C ASN A 181 -3.17 -10.06 5.36
N GLU A 182 -3.09 -11.39 5.59
CA GLU A 182 -3.74 -12.04 6.74
C GLU A 182 -3.07 -11.67 8.07
N ALA A 183 -1.79 -11.28 8.07
CA ALA A 183 -1.02 -10.99 9.28
C ALA A 183 -1.07 -9.52 9.72
N ILE A 184 -1.44 -8.61 8.84
CA ILE A 184 -1.62 -7.17 9.08
C ILE A 184 -3.06 -6.90 9.47
#